data_c281ae8e262d33c0b250415130da5500
#
_entry.id   c281ae8e262d33c0b250415130da5500
#
_cell.length_a   1.000
_cell.length_b   1.000
_cell.length_c   1.000
_cell.angle_alpha   90.00
_cell.angle_beta   90.00
_cell.angle_gamma   90.00
#
_symmetry.space_group_name_H-M   'P 1'
#
loop_
_entity.id
_entity.type
_entity.pdbx_description
1 polymer ?
#
loop_
_entity_poly.entity_id
_entity_poly.type
_entity_poly.pdbx_seq_one_letter_code
_entity_poly.pdbx_strand_id
1 'polypeptide(L)'
;VNGPGIDFLTVFALPPVAFVELAADLGAPSISLILEPLDYDPEGHAPYSLRTDRALRRDLVAVARDRGVTLALGEGLVVRPDRDVRDLYADDIAIMAELGVRCINILSFDPDTARTFDQYALLAEMAGAAGIDSAIEFSRGRPSTPDLPTALAAWRHVGRPDCRIMLDTMHLVRSGGTPADVAALAPGTIGYVQLCDVPLAPAHPVYFEEAAFSRLPPGEGELPLFDILMALRDDPVVSVEVPMRAAAEAGVGPRERAKRALAPARALIDRVAAARATA
;
A
#
# COMPACT_ATOMS: atom_id res chain seq x y z
N VAL A 1 10.59 -5.76 -14.93
CA VAL A 1 9.91 -5.14 -13.78
C VAL A 1 9.96 -3.64 -13.99
N ASN A 2 8.81 -2.98 -14.14
CA ASN A 2 8.73 -1.53 -14.05
C ASN A 2 9.21 -1.12 -12.65
N GLY A 3 9.94 0.00 -12.52
CA GLY A 3 10.48 0.46 -11.24
C GLY A 3 9.39 0.60 -10.15
N PRO A 4 9.78 0.88 -8.87
CA PRO A 4 8.82 0.98 -7.77
C PRO A 4 7.89 2.18 -7.93
N GLY A 5 6.61 2.00 -7.56
CA GLY A 5 5.62 3.05 -7.36
C GLY A 5 5.86 3.85 -6.07
N ILE A 6 4.97 4.79 -5.80
CA ILE A 6 4.98 5.58 -4.55
C ILE A 6 3.61 5.48 -3.90
N ASP A 7 3.55 5.06 -2.64
CA ASP A 7 2.31 5.05 -1.87
C ASP A 7 2.10 6.37 -1.13
N PHE A 8 0.83 6.74 -0.91
CA PHE A 8 0.43 8.08 -0.50
C PHE A 8 1.04 8.53 0.85
N LEU A 9 1.27 7.62 1.79
CA LEU A 9 1.91 7.96 3.07
C LEU A 9 3.35 8.49 2.90
N THR A 10 4.04 8.17 1.82
CA THR A 10 5.38 8.73 1.53
C THR A 10 5.34 10.24 1.30
N VAL A 11 4.22 10.73 0.76
CA VAL A 11 4.00 12.14 0.41
C VAL A 11 2.93 12.82 1.26
N PHE A 12 2.31 12.07 2.21
CA PHE A 12 1.23 12.51 3.09
C PHE A 12 0.04 13.11 2.33
N ALA A 13 -0.39 14.33 2.67
CA ALA A 13 -1.58 14.98 2.12
C ALA A 13 -1.37 15.67 0.76
N LEU A 14 -0.29 15.35 0.03
CA LEU A 14 -0.06 15.94 -1.30
C LEU A 14 -1.28 15.72 -2.20
N PRO A 15 -1.87 16.79 -2.80
CA PRO A 15 -3.05 16.66 -3.65
C PRO A 15 -2.83 15.69 -4.84
N PRO A 16 -3.85 14.92 -5.26
CA PRO A 16 -3.67 13.75 -6.12
C PRO A 16 -3.12 14.08 -7.52
N VAL A 17 -3.48 15.21 -8.12
CA VAL A 17 -2.91 15.66 -9.41
C VAL A 17 -1.43 15.97 -9.26
N ALA A 18 -1.06 16.73 -8.23
CA ALA A 18 0.34 17.05 -7.95
C ALA A 18 1.15 15.79 -7.60
N PHE A 19 0.51 14.79 -6.98
CA PHE A 19 1.16 13.52 -6.69
C PHE A 19 1.46 12.71 -7.95
N VAL A 20 0.54 12.65 -8.93
CA VAL A 20 0.80 12.03 -10.24
C VAL A 20 1.95 12.73 -10.96
N GLU A 21 1.96 14.07 -10.98
CA GLU A 21 3.04 14.84 -11.62
C GLU A 21 4.39 14.57 -10.96
N LEU A 22 4.42 14.55 -9.61
CA LEU A 22 5.62 14.23 -8.85
C LEU A 22 6.12 12.82 -9.17
N ALA A 23 5.24 11.82 -9.18
CA ALA A 23 5.59 10.43 -9.50
C ALA A 23 6.18 10.30 -10.89
N ALA A 24 5.53 10.92 -11.89
CA ALA A 24 6.02 10.94 -13.28
C ALA A 24 7.40 11.58 -13.40
N ASP A 25 7.59 12.75 -12.77
CA ASP A 25 8.87 13.46 -12.77
C ASP A 25 10.00 12.67 -12.12
N LEU A 26 9.68 11.84 -11.14
CA LEU A 26 10.64 10.94 -10.49
C LEU A 26 10.76 9.58 -11.22
N GLY A 27 10.01 9.37 -12.32
CA GLY A 27 10.01 8.13 -13.07
C GLY A 27 9.41 6.95 -12.28
N ALA A 28 8.49 7.21 -11.36
CA ALA A 28 7.69 6.17 -10.71
C ALA A 28 6.49 5.80 -11.60
N PRO A 29 6.27 4.52 -11.91
CA PRO A 29 5.23 4.10 -12.86
C PRO A 29 3.82 4.11 -12.27
N SER A 30 3.70 4.19 -10.96
CA SER A 30 2.41 4.08 -10.26
C SER A 30 2.39 4.81 -8.93
N ILE A 31 1.18 5.10 -8.48
CA ILE A 31 0.91 5.62 -7.13
C ILE A 31 -0.21 4.84 -6.46
N SER A 32 -0.26 4.89 -5.13
CA SER A 32 -1.49 4.64 -4.38
C SER A 32 -2.24 5.96 -4.16
N LEU A 33 -3.52 5.89 -3.86
CA LEU A 33 -4.34 7.05 -3.56
C LEU A 33 -5.37 6.78 -2.46
N ILE A 34 -5.77 7.86 -1.81
CA ILE A 34 -6.88 7.92 -0.85
C ILE A 34 -7.90 8.95 -1.36
N LEU A 35 -9.19 8.74 -1.14
CA LEU A 35 -10.24 9.62 -1.68
C LEU A 35 -10.30 10.99 -1.01
N GLU A 36 -9.80 11.10 0.21
CA GLU A 36 -9.68 12.34 0.99
C GLU A 36 -8.39 12.30 1.80
N PRO A 37 -7.71 13.43 2.03
CA PRO A 37 -6.45 13.43 2.76
C PRO A 37 -6.65 13.01 4.22
N LEU A 38 -5.59 12.46 4.83
CA LEU A 38 -5.52 12.29 6.27
C LEU A 38 -5.38 13.66 6.96
N ASP A 39 -5.67 13.71 8.25
CA ASP A 39 -5.58 14.95 9.04
C ASP A 39 -4.15 15.51 9.16
N TYR A 40 -3.13 14.67 8.88
CA TYR A 40 -1.74 15.09 8.94
C TYR A 40 -1.27 15.67 7.59
N ASP A 41 -1.10 16.96 7.55
CA ASP A 41 -0.59 17.72 6.39
C ASP A 41 0.52 18.68 6.82
N PRO A 42 1.78 18.25 6.76
CA PRO A 42 2.92 19.08 7.17
C PRO A 42 3.22 20.25 6.22
N GLU A 43 2.73 20.21 4.99
CA GLU A 43 2.94 21.22 3.97
C GLU A 43 1.81 22.27 3.91
N GLY A 44 0.66 22.02 4.54
CA GLY A 44 -0.49 22.94 4.58
C GLY A 44 -1.21 23.07 3.23
N HIS A 45 -1.44 21.95 2.53
CA HIS A 45 -2.16 21.94 1.27
C HIS A 45 -3.65 22.30 1.46
N ALA A 46 -4.27 22.80 0.41
CA ALA A 46 -5.72 22.92 0.40
C ALA A 46 -6.38 21.53 0.49
N PRO A 47 -7.40 21.33 1.32
CA PRO A 47 -8.10 20.05 1.41
C PRO A 47 -8.76 19.71 0.08
N TYR A 48 -8.78 18.42 -0.25
CA TYR A 48 -9.43 17.89 -1.44
C TYR A 48 -10.39 16.75 -1.08
N SER A 49 -11.35 16.49 -1.95
CA SER A 49 -12.20 15.31 -1.85
C SER A 49 -12.49 14.74 -3.24
N LEU A 50 -11.96 13.56 -3.53
CA LEU A 50 -12.33 12.81 -4.73
C LEU A 50 -13.76 12.25 -4.63
N ARG A 51 -14.37 12.21 -3.44
CA ARG A 51 -15.78 11.82 -3.29
C ARG A 51 -16.72 12.87 -3.86
N THR A 52 -16.46 14.14 -3.62
CA THR A 52 -17.38 15.22 -3.97
C THR A 52 -16.97 16.02 -5.21
N ASP A 53 -15.69 16.10 -5.52
CA ASP A 53 -15.17 16.89 -6.65
C ASP A 53 -14.99 16.06 -7.92
N ARG A 54 -16.04 16.08 -8.77
CA ARG A 54 -16.01 15.42 -10.09
C ARG A 54 -15.04 16.03 -11.07
N ALA A 55 -14.73 17.34 -10.95
CA ALA A 55 -13.74 17.98 -11.81
C ALA A 55 -12.36 17.45 -11.48
N LEU A 56 -12.01 17.40 -10.20
CA LEU A 56 -10.74 16.85 -9.73
C LEU A 56 -10.54 15.38 -10.19
N ARG A 57 -11.61 14.56 -10.16
CA ARG A 57 -11.52 13.17 -10.68
C ARG A 57 -11.15 13.14 -12.17
N ARG A 58 -11.80 13.96 -13.00
CA ARG A 58 -11.48 14.04 -14.43
C ARG A 58 -10.05 14.51 -14.67
N ASP A 59 -9.60 15.53 -13.92
CA ASP A 59 -8.26 16.07 -14.02
C ASP A 59 -7.21 15.02 -13.61
N LEU A 60 -7.48 14.27 -12.53
CA LEU A 60 -6.62 13.18 -12.07
C LEU A 60 -6.48 12.07 -13.13
N VAL A 61 -7.59 11.61 -13.70
CA VAL A 61 -7.58 10.60 -14.77
C VAL A 61 -6.83 11.11 -16.00
N ALA A 62 -7.04 12.36 -16.40
CA ALA A 62 -6.37 12.96 -17.53
C ALA A 62 -4.85 13.04 -17.31
N VAL A 63 -4.41 13.59 -16.17
CA VAL A 63 -2.98 13.74 -15.89
C VAL A 63 -2.30 12.37 -15.71
N ALA A 64 -2.95 11.40 -15.07
CA ALA A 64 -2.41 10.06 -14.91
C ALA A 64 -2.16 9.40 -16.28
N ARG A 65 -3.15 9.47 -17.20
CA ARG A 65 -3.01 8.98 -18.56
C ARG A 65 -1.90 9.71 -19.33
N ASP A 66 -1.90 11.04 -19.30
CA ASP A 66 -1.00 11.87 -20.10
C ASP A 66 0.46 11.74 -19.60
N ARG A 67 0.65 11.47 -18.31
CA ARG A 67 1.96 11.25 -17.70
C ARG A 67 2.38 9.77 -17.64
N GLY A 68 1.50 8.85 -18.05
CA GLY A 68 1.77 7.40 -18.03
C GLY A 68 1.91 6.81 -16.62
N VAL A 69 1.23 7.38 -15.62
CA VAL A 69 1.23 6.89 -14.23
C VAL A 69 -0.04 6.10 -13.95
N THR A 70 0.12 4.91 -13.42
CA THR A 70 -1.01 4.04 -13.04
C THR A 70 -1.48 4.36 -11.61
N LEU A 71 -2.79 4.46 -11.40
CA LEU A 71 -3.41 4.46 -10.08
C LEU A 71 -3.50 3.00 -9.60
N ALA A 72 -2.41 2.50 -9.00
CA ALA A 72 -2.24 1.07 -8.75
C ALA A 72 -3.03 0.58 -7.55
N LEU A 73 -3.19 1.42 -6.52
CA LEU A 73 -3.83 1.05 -5.26
C LEU A 73 -4.77 2.15 -4.78
N GLY A 74 -6.00 1.77 -4.42
CA GLY A 74 -6.93 2.60 -3.67
C GLY A 74 -6.94 2.18 -2.20
N GLU A 75 -6.77 3.12 -1.30
CA GLU A 75 -6.63 2.85 0.13
C GLU A 75 -7.76 3.46 0.95
N GLY A 76 -7.86 3.09 2.23
CA GLY A 76 -8.87 3.61 3.14
C GLY A 76 -10.12 2.74 3.33
N LEU A 77 -10.17 1.53 2.75
CA LEU A 77 -11.28 0.59 2.92
C LEU A 77 -11.06 -0.28 4.17
N VAL A 78 -11.71 0.08 5.25
CA VAL A 78 -11.48 -0.48 6.59
C VAL A 78 -12.74 -1.16 7.13
N VAL A 79 -12.67 -2.45 7.42
CA VAL A 79 -13.73 -3.13 8.17
C VAL A 79 -13.76 -2.60 9.60
N ARG A 80 -14.94 -2.13 10.02
CA ARG A 80 -15.18 -1.57 11.35
C ARG A 80 -16.19 -2.40 12.12
N PRO A 81 -16.11 -2.48 13.45
CA PRO A 81 -17.14 -3.11 14.27
C PRO A 81 -18.53 -2.57 13.94
N ASP A 82 -19.52 -3.45 13.93
CA ASP A 82 -20.95 -3.11 13.77
C ASP A 82 -21.33 -2.30 12.50
N ARG A 83 -20.46 -2.28 11.49
CA ARG A 83 -20.70 -1.61 10.21
C ARG A 83 -20.60 -2.59 9.05
N ASP A 84 -21.53 -2.53 8.11
CA ASP A 84 -21.46 -3.30 6.87
C ASP A 84 -20.62 -2.54 5.82
N VAL A 85 -19.71 -3.21 5.16
CA VAL A 85 -18.82 -2.60 4.15
C VAL A 85 -19.59 -2.12 2.92
N ARG A 86 -20.74 -2.70 2.62
CA ARG A 86 -21.61 -2.26 1.52
C ARG A 86 -22.14 -0.86 1.76
N ASP A 87 -22.55 -0.58 2.99
CA ASP A 87 -23.08 0.74 3.39
C ASP A 87 -21.96 1.79 3.45
N LEU A 88 -20.73 1.35 3.72
CA LEU A 88 -19.59 2.26 3.88
C LEU A 88 -18.91 2.59 2.55
N TYR A 89 -18.80 1.62 1.63
CA TYR A 89 -17.84 1.70 0.54
C TYR A 89 -18.39 1.47 -0.87
N ALA A 90 -19.70 1.29 -1.05
CA ALA A 90 -20.28 1.11 -2.38
C ALA A 90 -19.95 2.29 -3.31
N ASP A 91 -20.13 3.52 -2.83
CA ASP A 91 -19.84 4.74 -3.58
C ASP A 91 -18.32 4.92 -3.76
N ASP A 92 -17.50 4.62 -2.74
CA ASP A 92 -16.05 4.73 -2.82
C ASP A 92 -15.47 3.78 -3.88
N ILE A 93 -15.94 2.53 -3.93
CA ILE A 93 -15.53 1.55 -4.96
C ILE A 93 -15.96 2.01 -6.35
N ALA A 94 -17.15 2.57 -6.50
CA ALA A 94 -17.60 3.13 -7.77
C ALA A 94 -16.72 4.31 -8.23
N ILE A 95 -16.31 5.18 -7.32
CA ILE A 95 -15.37 6.28 -7.59
C ILE A 95 -13.99 5.73 -7.96
N MET A 96 -13.48 4.74 -7.25
CA MET A 96 -12.19 4.11 -7.57
C MET A 96 -12.22 3.44 -8.95
N ALA A 97 -13.36 2.83 -9.35
CA ALA A 97 -13.56 2.31 -10.70
C ALA A 97 -13.59 3.43 -11.76
N GLU A 98 -14.29 4.56 -11.50
CA GLU A 98 -14.29 5.75 -12.36
C GLU A 98 -12.86 6.27 -12.58
N LEU A 99 -12.03 6.27 -11.53
CA LEU A 99 -10.64 6.70 -11.57
C LEU A 99 -9.72 5.70 -12.29
N GLY A 100 -10.14 4.47 -12.50
CA GLY A 100 -9.33 3.40 -13.10
C GLY A 100 -8.29 2.80 -12.14
N VAL A 101 -8.58 2.82 -10.84
CA VAL A 101 -7.78 2.14 -9.80
C VAL A 101 -7.73 0.64 -10.09
N ARG A 102 -6.54 0.03 -9.95
CA ARG A 102 -6.32 -1.37 -10.30
C ARG A 102 -6.59 -2.35 -9.17
N CYS A 103 -6.29 -1.95 -7.96
CA CYS A 103 -6.42 -2.78 -6.76
C CYS A 103 -6.92 -1.92 -5.59
N ILE A 104 -7.67 -2.49 -4.67
CA ILE A 104 -7.98 -1.86 -3.39
C ILE A 104 -7.25 -2.56 -2.26
N ASN A 105 -6.75 -1.77 -1.29
CA ASN A 105 -6.28 -2.28 -0.01
C ASN A 105 -7.46 -2.48 0.93
N ILE A 106 -7.59 -3.67 1.53
CA ILE A 106 -8.60 -3.99 2.52
C ILE A 106 -7.95 -4.42 3.84
N LEU A 107 -8.41 -3.82 4.93
CA LEU A 107 -7.89 -4.06 6.27
C LEU A 107 -9.01 -3.99 7.33
N SER A 108 -8.74 -4.42 8.58
CA SER A 108 -9.77 -4.46 9.62
C SER A 108 -9.29 -3.91 10.96
N PHE A 109 -10.19 -3.20 11.63
CA PHE A 109 -10.11 -2.89 13.05
C PHE A 109 -11.19 -3.63 13.88
N ASP A 110 -11.95 -4.52 13.24
CA ASP A 110 -12.92 -5.33 13.93
C ASP A 110 -12.25 -6.50 14.66
N PRO A 111 -12.48 -6.68 15.97
CA PRO A 111 -11.92 -7.81 16.73
C PRO A 111 -12.60 -9.15 16.42
N ASP A 112 -13.80 -9.16 15.81
CA ASP A 112 -14.47 -10.37 15.37
C ASP A 112 -13.84 -10.89 14.07
N THR A 113 -13.05 -11.95 14.20
CA THR A 113 -12.33 -12.56 13.08
C THR A 113 -13.27 -13.16 12.03
N ALA A 114 -14.34 -13.83 12.44
CA ALA A 114 -15.27 -14.46 11.50
C ALA A 114 -15.98 -13.37 10.68
N ARG A 115 -16.48 -12.34 11.36
CA ARG A 115 -17.12 -11.20 10.72
C ARG A 115 -16.12 -10.44 9.81
N THR A 116 -14.88 -10.25 10.25
CA THR A 116 -13.83 -9.63 9.41
C THR A 116 -13.65 -10.39 8.10
N PHE A 117 -13.56 -11.72 8.14
CA PHE A 117 -13.37 -12.54 6.95
C PHE A 117 -14.56 -12.46 6.00
N ASP A 118 -15.81 -12.46 6.53
CA ASP A 118 -17.01 -12.26 5.74
C ASP A 118 -17.06 -10.87 5.10
N GLN A 119 -16.68 -9.83 5.84
CA GLN A 119 -16.62 -8.46 5.31
C GLN A 119 -15.49 -8.28 4.26
N TYR A 120 -14.37 -8.97 4.39
CA TYR A 120 -13.34 -9.01 3.35
C TYR A 120 -13.87 -9.68 2.07
N ALA A 121 -14.62 -10.78 2.19
CA ALA A 121 -15.23 -11.45 1.05
C ALA A 121 -16.22 -10.51 0.32
N LEU A 122 -17.04 -9.76 1.07
CA LEU A 122 -17.96 -8.75 0.50
C LEU A 122 -17.20 -7.61 -0.20
N LEU A 123 -16.13 -7.06 0.40
CA LEU A 123 -15.32 -6.02 -0.24
C LEU A 123 -14.68 -6.52 -1.54
N ALA A 124 -14.12 -7.73 -1.52
CA ALA A 124 -13.52 -8.34 -2.69
C ALA A 124 -14.57 -8.64 -3.79
N GLU A 125 -15.79 -9.04 -3.42
CA GLU A 125 -16.90 -9.21 -4.36
C GLU A 125 -17.31 -7.89 -5.01
N MET A 126 -17.48 -6.82 -4.21
CA MET A 126 -17.84 -5.48 -4.71
C MET A 126 -16.75 -4.91 -5.63
N ALA A 127 -15.49 -5.03 -5.24
CA ALA A 127 -14.35 -4.59 -6.05
C ALA A 127 -14.29 -5.37 -7.37
N GLY A 128 -14.37 -6.70 -7.32
CA GLY A 128 -14.35 -7.55 -8.52
C GLY A 128 -15.52 -7.28 -9.46
N ALA A 129 -16.72 -6.98 -8.93
CA ALA A 129 -17.86 -6.56 -9.74
C ALA A 129 -17.61 -5.21 -10.46
N ALA A 130 -16.77 -4.35 -9.89
CA ALA A 130 -16.34 -3.09 -10.48
C ALA A 130 -15.08 -3.22 -11.36
N GLY A 131 -14.54 -4.43 -11.52
CA GLY A 131 -13.32 -4.70 -12.31
C GLY A 131 -12.03 -4.29 -11.60
N ILE A 132 -12.03 -4.23 -10.27
CA ILE A 132 -10.89 -3.86 -9.43
C ILE A 132 -10.46 -5.09 -8.62
N ASP A 133 -9.16 -5.39 -8.60
CA ASP A 133 -8.58 -6.40 -7.72
C ASP A 133 -8.62 -5.95 -6.26
N SER A 134 -8.40 -6.86 -5.32
CA SER A 134 -8.30 -6.55 -3.90
C SER A 134 -7.05 -7.17 -3.27
N ALA A 135 -6.52 -6.53 -2.24
CA ALA A 135 -5.39 -7.03 -1.49
C ALA A 135 -5.63 -6.91 0.02
N ILE A 136 -5.50 -8.04 0.73
CA ILE A 136 -5.63 -8.09 2.19
C ILE A 136 -4.32 -7.67 2.82
N GLU A 137 -4.35 -6.57 3.57
CA GLU A 137 -3.24 -6.12 4.39
C GLU A 137 -3.34 -6.71 5.80
N PHE A 138 -2.22 -7.19 6.30
CA PHE A 138 -2.07 -7.64 7.68
C PHE A 138 -1.04 -6.80 8.42
N SER A 139 -1.21 -6.63 9.71
CA SER A 139 -0.20 -6.01 10.55
C SER A 139 -0.42 -6.33 12.03
N ARG A 140 0.65 -6.33 12.81
CA ARG A 140 0.61 -6.60 14.25
C ARG A 140 -0.45 -5.79 15.02
N GLY A 141 -0.82 -4.62 14.50
CA GLY A 141 -1.85 -3.77 15.11
C GLY A 141 -3.28 -4.11 14.72
N ARG A 142 -3.51 -5.10 13.85
CA ARG A 142 -4.85 -5.51 13.41
C ARG A 142 -5.36 -6.67 14.26
N PRO A 143 -6.54 -6.54 14.90
CA PRO A 143 -6.99 -7.57 15.85
C PRO A 143 -7.31 -8.92 15.16
N SER A 144 -7.84 -8.91 13.95
CA SER A 144 -8.29 -10.11 13.23
C SER A 144 -7.31 -10.61 12.16
N THR A 145 -6.36 -9.79 11.73
CA THR A 145 -5.29 -10.16 10.79
C THR A 145 -3.93 -9.64 11.27
N PRO A 146 -3.46 -10.09 12.45
CA PRO A 146 -2.22 -9.57 13.04
C PRO A 146 -0.94 -10.04 12.34
N ASP A 147 -1.00 -11.09 11.54
CA ASP A 147 0.16 -11.75 10.95
C ASP A 147 -0.16 -12.43 9.60
N LEU A 148 0.88 -12.89 8.91
CA LEU A 148 0.75 -13.58 7.63
C LEU A 148 -0.11 -14.86 7.70
N PRO A 149 0.01 -15.75 8.72
CA PRO A 149 -0.86 -16.92 8.84
C PRO A 149 -2.35 -16.59 8.88
N THR A 150 -2.76 -15.59 9.63
CA THR A 150 -4.16 -15.16 9.73
C THR A 150 -4.63 -14.46 8.46
N ALA A 151 -3.78 -13.66 7.81
CA ALA A 151 -4.08 -13.09 6.49
C ALA A 151 -4.30 -14.18 5.43
N LEU A 152 -3.48 -15.23 5.44
CA LEU A 152 -3.67 -16.38 4.55
C LEU A 152 -4.97 -17.14 4.84
N ALA A 153 -5.39 -17.22 6.10
CA ALA A 153 -6.69 -17.81 6.46
C ALA A 153 -7.85 -16.96 5.91
N ALA A 154 -7.78 -15.63 6.06
CA ALA A 154 -8.73 -14.70 5.49
C ALA A 154 -8.79 -14.80 3.95
N TRP A 155 -7.64 -14.81 3.29
CA TRP A 155 -7.54 -14.96 1.84
C TRP A 155 -8.18 -16.25 1.33
N ARG A 156 -7.95 -17.39 2.02
CA ARG A 156 -8.60 -18.66 1.67
C ARG A 156 -10.11 -18.62 1.87
N HIS A 157 -10.58 -17.91 2.91
CA HIS A 157 -12.01 -17.70 3.17
C HIS A 157 -12.66 -16.86 2.05
N VAL A 158 -12.00 -15.79 1.62
CA VAL A 158 -12.44 -14.97 0.47
C VAL A 158 -12.53 -15.81 -0.81
N GLY A 159 -11.53 -16.67 -1.09
CA GLY A 159 -11.57 -17.69 -2.14
C GLY A 159 -11.72 -17.16 -3.57
N ARG A 160 -11.35 -15.88 -3.82
CA ARG A 160 -11.49 -15.23 -5.13
C ARG A 160 -10.14 -15.10 -5.84
N PRO A 161 -10.06 -15.30 -7.17
CA PRO A 161 -8.82 -15.18 -7.93
C PRO A 161 -8.33 -13.72 -8.06
N ASP A 162 -9.22 -12.75 -7.91
CA ASP A 162 -8.96 -11.31 -7.95
C ASP A 162 -8.67 -10.71 -6.55
N CYS A 163 -8.57 -11.57 -5.51
CA CYS A 163 -8.12 -11.19 -4.19
C CYS A 163 -6.76 -11.83 -3.88
N ARG A 164 -5.83 -11.04 -3.36
CA ARG A 164 -4.46 -11.46 -3.00
C ARG A 164 -4.06 -10.89 -1.65
N ILE A 165 -2.83 -11.20 -1.22
CA ILE A 165 -2.23 -10.61 -0.02
C ILE A 165 -1.41 -9.39 -0.42
N MET A 166 -1.52 -8.31 0.37
CA MET A 166 -0.56 -7.21 0.41
C MET A 166 0.52 -7.54 1.42
N LEU A 167 1.76 -7.43 1.00
CA LEU A 167 2.92 -7.64 1.85
C LEU A 167 3.64 -6.32 2.07
N ASP A 168 3.43 -5.71 3.24
CA ASP A 168 4.27 -4.62 3.73
C ASP A 168 5.48 -5.22 4.46
N THR A 169 6.68 -4.77 4.12
CA THR A 169 7.93 -5.34 4.66
C THR A 169 8.10 -5.12 6.16
N MET A 170 7.68 -3.96 6.69
CA MET A 170 7.66 -3.71 8.12
C MET A 170 6.61 -4.59 8.81
N HIS A 171 5.41 -4.65 8.27
CA HIS A 171 4.32 -5.44 8.87
C HIS A 171 4.66 -6.92 8.92
N LEU A 172 5.29 -7.46 7.88
CA LEU A 172 5.79 -8.85 7.88
C LEU A 172 6.72 -9.10 9.06
N VAL A 173 7.80 -8.32 9.16
CA VAL A 173 8.83 -8.57 10.18
C VAL A 173 8.33 -8.24 11.59
N ARG A 174 7.57 -7.16 11.77
CA ARG A 174 6.97 -6.78 13.06
C ARG A 174 5.97 -7.80 13.59
N SER A 175 5.34 -8.60 12.71
CA SER A 175 4.44 -9.71 13.08
C SER A 175 5.16 -11.06 13.23
N GLY A 176 6.48 -11.08 13.13
CA GLY A 176 7.30 -12.28 13.28
C GLY A 176 7.49 -13.10 12.01
N GLY A 177 7.04 -12.59 10.86
CA GLY A 177 7.24 -13.23 9.56
C GLY A 177 8.68 -13.07 9.05
N THR A 178 9.09 -14.00 8.20
CA THR A 178 10.46 -14.13 7.68
C THR A 178 10.48 -14.29 6.15
N PRO A 179 11.62 -14.10 5.49
CA PRO A 179 11.76 -14.44 4.06
C PRO A 179 11.40 -15.90 3.75
N ALA A 180 11.65 -16.83 4.67
CA ALA A 180 11.31 -18.26 4.48
C ALA A 180 9.79 -18.48 4.43
N ASP A 181 9.01 -17.73 5.23
CA ASP A 181 7.55 -17.78 5.18
C ASP A 181 7.03 -17.27 3.84
N VAL A 182 7.63 -16.23 3.29
CA VAL A 182 7.30 -15.70 1.94
C VAL A 182 7.65 -16.73 0.86
N ALA A 183 8.82 -17.37 0.94
CA ALA A 183 9.26 -18.39 -0.01
C ALA A 183 8.35 -19.64 -0.01
N ALA A 184 7.68 -19.92 1.10
CA ALA A 184 6.74 -21.05 1.23
C ALA A 184 5.36 -20.80 0.58
N LEU A 185 5.07 -19.56 0.18
CA LEU A 185 3.78 -19.22 -0.44
C LEU A 185 3.66 -19.79 -1.86
N ALA A 186 2.43 -20.12 -2.24
CA ALA A 186 2.13 -20.48 -3.61
C ALA A 186 2.27 -19.25 -4.55
N PRO A 187 2.66 -19.44 -5.81
CA PRO A 187 2.59 -18.39 -6.81
C PRO A 187 1.18 -17.74 -6.85
N GLY A 188 1.12 -16.44 -7.09
CA GLY A 188 -0.14 -15.68 -7.14
C GLY A 188 -0.70 -15.27 -5.78
N THR A 189 -0.04 -15.64 -4.66
CA THR A 189 -0.53 -15.26 -3.32
C THR A 189 -0.30 -13.78 -3.03
N ILE A 190 0.87 -13.23 -3.37
CA ILE A 190 1.21 -11.81 -3.14
C ILE A 190 0.88 -11.00 -4.40
N GLY A 191 0.02 -10.00 -4.27
CA GLY A 191 -0.37 -9.11 -5.38
C GLY A 191 0.27 -7.73 -5.32
N TYR A 192 0.61 -7.27 -4.14
CA TYR A 192 1.17 -5.94 -3.90
C TYR A 192 2.21 -5.99 -2.79
N VAL A 193 3.29 -5.21 -2.93
CA VAL A 193 4.34 -5.08 -1.92
C VAL A 193 4.54 -3.61 -1.57
N GLN A 194 4.41 -3.28 -0.30
CA GLN A 194 4.81 -1.99 0.27
C GLN A 194 6.22 -2.13 0.84
N LEU A 195 7.16 -1.45 0.21
CA LEU A 195 8.57 -1.54 0.53
C LEU A 195 8.98 -0.35 1.41
N CYS A 196 9.41 -0.65 2.61
CA CYS A 196 10.04 0.28 3.54
C CYS A 196 11.10 -0.44 4.36
N ASP A 197 11.82 0.31 5.17
CA ASP A 197 12.76 -0.22 6.16
C ASP A 197 12.47 0.35 7.54
N VAL A 198 12.94 -0.31 8.57
CA VAL A 198 12.91 0.13 9.97
C VAL A 198 14.04 -0.57 10.74
N PRO A 199 14.47 -0.05 11.91
CA PRO A 199 15.35 -0.80 12.82
C PRO A 199 14.66 -2.09 13.28
N LEU A 200 15.39 -3.14 13.64
CA LEU A 200 14.81 -4.38 14.21
C LEU A 200 14.08 -4.10 15.54
N ALA A 201 14.67 -3.27 16.39
CA ALA A 201 13.99 -2.76 17.56
C ALA A 201 12.99 -1.67 17.17
N PRO A 202 11.73 -1.71 17.64
CA PRO A 202 10.74 -0.68 17.31
C PRO A 202 11.23 0.73 17.66
N ALA A 203 11.17 1.66 16.70
CA ALA A 203 11.56 3.05 16.91
C ALA A 203 10.54 3.83 17.76
N HIS A 204 9.30 3.34 17.88
CA HIS A 204 8.23 3.94 18.66
C HIS A 204 7.46 2.88 19.46
N PRO A 205 7.08 3.15 20.74
CA PRO A 205 6.35 2.18 21.57
C PRO A 205 4.93 1.90 21.05
N VAL A 206 4.32 2.85 20.37
CA VAL A 206 2.99 2.70 19.75
C VAL A 206 3.19 2.27 18.30
N TYR A 207 2.73 1.08 17.96
CA TYR A 207 2.91 0.45 16.67
C TYR A 207 2.44 1.32 15.48
N PHE A 208 1.23 1.89 15.58
CA PHE A 208 0.68 2.71 14.49
C PHE A 208 1.40 4.04 14.31
N GLU A 209 2.02 4.58 15.35
CA GLU A 209 2.88 5.77 15.22
C GLU A 209 4.15 5.46 14.43
N GLU A 210 4.77 4.29 14.66
CA GLU A 210 5.89 3.83 13.84
C GLU A 210 5.42 3.61 12.39
N ALA A 211 4.34 2.84 12.21
CA ALA A 211 3.83 2.44 10.91
C ALA A 211 3.40 3.62 10.02
N ALA A 212 2.71 4.62 10.59
CA ALA A 212 2.16 5.74 9.85
C ALA A 212 3.10 6.94 9.70
N PHE A 213 4.21 7.00 10.48
CA PHE A 213 5.01 8.22 10.56
C PHE A 213 6.53 8.05 10.64
N SER A 214 7.05 6.85 10.93
CA SER A 214 8.46 6.71 11.31
C SER A 214 9.13 5.52 10.62
N ARG A 215 8.96 5.44 9.30
CA ARG A 215 9.66 4.44 8.48
C ARG A 215 10.91 5.02 7.83
N LEU A 216 11.80 4.15 7.39
CA LEU A 216 13.06 4.49 6.75
C LEU A 216 13.05 4.08 5.28
N PRO A 217 13.78 4.81 4.41
CA PRO A 217 14.10 4.33 3.07
C PRO A 217 14.75 2.94 3.08
N PRO A 218 14.52 2.12 2.05
CA PRO A 218 15.16 0.82 1.93
C PRO A 218 16.68 0.88 2.08
N GLY A 219 17.24 0.09 3.01
CA GLY A 219 18.67 0.03 3.32
C GLY A 219 19.15 1.03 4.37
N GLU A 220 18.28 1.89 4.90
CA GLU A 220 18.59 2.75 6.06
C GLU A 220 18.18 2.10 7.40
N GLY A 221 17.47 0.97 7.36
CA GLY A 221 17.10 0.15 8.52
C GLY A 221 17.82 -1.20 8.55
N GLU A 222 17.17 -2.19 9.16
CA GLU A 222 17.78 -3.51 9.42
C GLU A 222 16.92 -4.67 8.90
N LEU A 223 15.86 -4.39 8.11
CA LEU A 223 15.02 -5.47 7.58
C LEU A 223 15.75 -6.27 6.49
N PRO A 224 15.53 -7.59 6.39
CA PRO A 224 16.15 -8.44 5.37
C PRO A 224 15.46 -8.26 4.00
N LEU A 225 15.42 -7.01 3.50
CA LEU A 225 14.64 -6.62 2.32
C LEU A 225 15.06 -7.38 1.05
N PHE A 226 16.36 -7.61 0.87
CA PHE A 226 16.87 -8.38 -0.27
C PHE A 226 16.30 -9.80 -0.25
N ASP A 227 16.36 -10.47 0.90
CA ASP A 227 15.90 -11.85 1.04
C ASP A 227 14.37 -11.96 0.92
N ILE A 228 13.63 -10.96 1.45
CA ILE A 228 12.16 -10.88 1.28
C ILE A 228 11.81 -10.77 -0.20
N LEU A 229 12.44 -9.86 -0.94
CA LEU A 229 12.16 -9.70 -2.37
C LEU A 229 12.62 -10.91 -3.19
N MET A 230 13.75 -11.52 -2.86
CA MET A 230 14.21 -12.77 -3.49
C MET A 230 13.24 -13.93 -3.28
N ALA A 231 12.55 -13.97 -2.14
CA ALA A 231 11.59 -15.01 -1.79
C ALA A 231 10.25 -14.91 -2.56
N LEU A 232 9.93 -13.74 -3.13
CA LEU A 232 8.72 -13.57 -3.97
C LEU A 232 8.82 -14.42 -5.22
N ARG A 233 7.77 -15.22 -5.48
CA ARG A 233 7.71 -16.12 -6.65
C ARG A 233 7.06 -15.48 -7.87
N ASP A 234 6.41 -14.36 -7.69
CA ASP A 234 5.70 -13.58 -8.71
C ASP A 234 6.34 -12.21 -8.88
N ASP A 235 5.87 -11.47 -9.87
CA ASP A 235 6.22 -10.06 -10.06
C ASP A 235 5.05 -9.17 -9.58
N PRO A 236 4.80 -9.03 -8.26
CA PRO A 236 3.78 -8.14 -7.75
C PRO A 236 4.10 -6.69 -8.08
N VAL A 237 3.11 -5.81 -7.98
CA VAL A 237 3.38 -4.37 -7.93
C VAL A 237 4.21 -4.09 -6.68
N VAL A 238 5.34 -3.41 -6.84
CA VAL A 238 6.17 -2.95 -5.72
C VAL A 238 6.08 -1.43 -5.63
N SER A 239 5.79 -0.91 -4.46
CA SER A 239 5.68 0.53 -4.20
C SER A 239 6.45 0.87 -2.92
N VAL A 240 7.00 2.08 -2.82
CA VAL A 240 7.61 2.55 -1.57
C VAL A 240 6.54 3.18 -0.69
N GLU A 241 6.46 2.74 0.56
CA GLU A 241 5.63 3.35 1.59
C GLU A 241 6.50 3.79 2.77
N VAL A 242 7.03 5.00 2.69
CA VAL A 242 8.02 5.51 3.63
C VAL A 242 7.59 6.85 4.23
N PRO A 243 6.66 6.83 5.21
CA PRO A 243 6.25 8.03 5.91
C PRO A 243 7.38 8.54 6.83
N MET A 244 7.95 9.69 6.49
CA MET A 244 9.08 10.33 7.17
C MET A 244 8.63 11.63 7.85
N ARG A 245 7.82 11.54 8.93
CA ARG A 245 7.29 12.72 9.64
C ARG A 245 8.40 13.64 10.13
N ALA A 246 9.43 13.12 10.76
CA ALA A 246 10.53 13.95 11.26
C ALA A 246 11.23 14.74 10.14
N ALA A 247 11.37 14.18 8.94
CA ALA A 247 11.91 14.89 7.80
C ALA A 247 10.94 15.97 7.29
N ALA A 248 9.64 15.68 7.23
CA ALA A 248 8.61 16.64 6.84
C ALA A 248 8.56 17.83 7.80
N GLU A 249 8.56 17.59 9.11
CA GLU A 249 8.60 18.63 10.15
C GLU A 249 9.90 19.44 10.14
N ALA A 250 11.00 18.86 9.65
CA ALA A 250 12.25 19.57 9.38
C ALA A 250 12.24 20.36 8.04
N GLY A 251 11.12 20.41 7.33
CA GLY A 251 10.95 21.15 6.08
C GLY A 251 11.43 20.42 4.83
N VAL A 252 11.68 19.09 4.88
CA VAL A 252 12.00 18.30 3.70
C VAL A 252 10.70 18.03 2.94
N GLY A 253 10.53 18.66 1.78
CA GLY A 253 9.32 18.56 0.97
C GLY A 253 9.06 17.16 0.38
N PRO A 254 7.82 16.89 -0.12
CA PRO A 254 7.39 15.57 -0.57
C PRO A 254 8.23 15.01 -1.72
N ARG A 255 8.70 15.85 -2.65
CA ARG A 255 9.58 15.45 -3.76
C ARG A 255 10.90 14.85 -3.26
N GLU A 256 11.54 15.48 -2.29
CA GLU A 256 12.83 14.99 -1.78
C GLU A 256 12.65 13.74 -0.91
N ARG A 257 11.56 13.66 -0.12
CA ARG A 257 11.21 12.44 0.63
C ARG A 257 10.97 11.26 -0.31
N ALA A 258 10.14 11.45 -1.36
CA ALA A 258 9.86 10.41 -2.35
C ALA A 258 11.13 9.98 -3.11
N LYS A 259 11.99 10.92 -3.52
CA LYS A 259 13.27 10.63 -4.18
C LYS A 259 14.20 9.82 -3.28
N ARG A 260 14.27 10.17 -1.99
CA ARG A 260 15.08 9.46 -0.99
C ARG A 260 14.60 8.01 -0.79
N ALA A 261 13.30 7.75 -0.90
CA ALA A 261 12.75 6.41 -0.82
C ALA A 261 12.95 5.61 -2.12
N LEU A 262 12.72 6.24 -3.29
CA LEU A 262 12.75 5.57 -4.59
C LEU A 262 14.16 5.14 -5.02
N ALA A 263 15.18 5.95 -4.79
CA ALA A 263 16.52 5.66 -5.28
C ALA A 263 17.10 4.33 -4.74
N PRO A 264 17.10 4.09 -3.41
CA PRO A 264 17.56 2.81 -2.87
C PRO A 264 16.59 1.64 -3.17
N ALA A 265 15.28 1.89 -3.30
CA ALA A 265 14.34 0.87 -3.71
C ALA A 265 14.66 0.33 -5.11
N ARG A 266 14.94 1.20 -6.08
CA ARG A 266 15.38 0.82 -7.43
C ARG A 266 16.65 -0.01 -7.39
N ALA A 267 17.68 0.48 -6.70
CA ALA A 267 18.94 -0.24 -6.57
C ALA A 267 18.76 -1.64 -5.95
N LEU A 268 17.85 -1.77 -4.98
CA LEU A 268 17.52 -3.06 -4.36
C LEU A 268 16.82 -3.99 -5.35
N ILE A 269 15.81 -3.49 -6.09
CA ILE A 269 15.07 -4.27 -7.10
C ILE A 269 16.00 -4.73 -8.22
N ASP A 270 16.91 -3.86 -8.70
CA ASP A 270 17.91 -4.21 -9.72
C ASP A 270 18.86 -5.31 -9.23
N ARG A 271 19.30 -5.25 -7.97
CA ARG A 271 20.13 -6.30 -7.35
C ARG A 271 19.39 -7.64 -7.28
N VAL A 272 18.10 -7.62 -6.91
CA VAL A 272 17.24 -8.82 -6.88
C VAL A 272 17.09 -9.40 -8.28
N ALA A 273 16.82 -8.56 -9.28
CA ALA A 273 16.68 -8.99 -10.67
C ALA A 273 17.99 -9.63 -11.20
N ALA A 274 19.14 -9.01 -10.93
CA ALA A 274 20.44 -9.55 -11.30
C ALA A 274 20.73 -10.90 -10.62
N ALA A 275 20.41 -11.04 -9.33
CA ALA A 275 20.61 -12.29 -8.59
C ALA A 275 19.71 -13.42 -9.13
N ARG A 276 18.45 -13.13 -9.46
CA ARG A 276 17.52 -14.12 -10.06
C ARG A 276 17.94 -14.58 -11.45
N ALA A 277 18.58 -13.69 -12.23
CA ALA A 277 19.06 -14.06 -13.58
C ALA A 277 20.28 -15.00 -13.54
N THR A 278 20.96 -15.11 -12.39
CA THR A 278 22.15 -15.96 -12.20
C THR A 278 21.88 -17.24 -11.39
N ALA A 279 20.68 -17.41 -10.85
CA ALA A 279 20.26 -18.59 -10.08
C ALA A 279 19.53 -19.61 -10.95
#